data_4244f814d7ed76c8a39f5c83b48dc147
#
_entry.id   4244f814d7ed76c8a39f5c83b48dc147
#
_cell.length_a   1.000
_cell.length_b   1.000
_cell.length_c   1.000
_cell.angle_alpha   90.00
_cell.angle_beta   90.00
_cell.angle_gamma   90.00
#
_symmetry.space_group_name_H-M   'P 1'
#
loop_
_entity.id
_entity.type
_entity.pdbx_description
1 polymer ?
#
loop_
_entity_poly.entity_id
_entity_poly.type
_entity_poly.pdbx_seq_one_letter_code
_entity_poly.pdbx_strand_id
1 'polypeptide(L)'
;MIIQIERLGFEELSAFLHLQAEDSFPDLKNEERLKMLAEKWSKNAECSTCRDDDGNLIGMIAFYANEQESDFAYIPHVYVSPVYRRKRMFSNMLEIVAKHIKEKGFHEIRLEVDKQNKRAQQSYQCNGFDIMSSNNPGFHSFYMSKKI
;
A
#
# COMPACT_ATOMS: atom_id res chain seq x y z
N MET A 1 -0.95 -9.81 17.36
CA MET A 1 -0.81 -9.35 15.95
C MET A 1 0.64 -9.05 15.66
N ILE A 2 1.09 -9.42 14.47
CA ILE A 2 2.48 -9.23 14.04
C ILE A 2 2.49 -8.35 12.80
N ILE A 3 3.28 -7.27 12.84
CA ILE A 3 3.55 -6.42 11.68
C ILE A 3 5.00 -6.65 11.26
N GLN A 4 5.22 -6.96 9.97
CA GLN A 4 6.55 -7.28 9.47
C GLN A 4 6.68 -6.95 7.99
N ILE A 5 7.91 -6.82 7.52
CA ILE A 5 8.21 -6.73 6.08
C ILE A 5 8.42 -8.14 5.57
N GLU A 6 7.72 -8.47 4.50
CA GLU A 6 7.87 -9.78 3.86
C GLU A 6 7.51 -9.70 2.37
N ARG A 7 7.89 -10.73 1.63
CA ARG A 7 7.44 -10.91 0.25
C ARG A 7 6.33 -11.94 0.25
N LEU A 8 5.16 -11.56 -0.29
CA LEU A 8 4.03 -12.47 -0.38
C LEU A 8 4.12 -13.30 -1.67
N GLY A 9 3.87 -14.60 -1.54
CA GLY A 9 3.76 -15.48 -2.70
C GLY A 9 2.45 -15.24 -3.46
N PHE A 10 2.42 -15.70 -4.70
CA PHE A 10 1.26 -15.50 -5.58
C PHE A 10 -0.03 -16.04 -4.97
N GLU A 11 0.00 -17.25 -4.41
CA GLU A 11 -1.21 -17.90 -3.90
C GLU A 11 -1.82 -17.15 -2.72
N GLU A 12 -1.02 -16.78 -1.74
CA GLU A 12 -1.51 -16.05 -0.58
C GLU A 12 -1.97 -14.65 -0.96
N LEU A 13 -1.21 -13.97 -1.80
CA LEU A 13 -1.56 -12.62 -2.26
C LEU A 13 -2.86 -12.65 -3.07
N SER A 14 -3.01 -13.62 -3.98
CA SER A 14 -4.22 -13.79 -4.78
C SER A 14 -5.45 -14.01 -3.89
N ALA A 15 -5.33 -14.88 -2.89
CA ALA A 15 -6.42 -15.13 -1.94
C ALA A 15 -6.81 -13.86 -1.17
N PHE A 16 -5.81 -13.09 -0.73
CA PHE A 16 -6.07 -11.86 0.01
C PHE A 16 -6.70 -10.79 -0.88
N LEU A 17 -6.29 -10.69 -2.14
CA LEU A 17 -6.90 -9.76 -3.09
C LEU A 17 -8.37 -10.13 -3.39
N HIS A 18 -8.69 -11.41 -3.44
CA HIS A 18 -10.08 -11.85 -3.60
C HIS A 18 -10.97 -11.38 -2.43
N LEU A 19 -10.46 -11.44 -1.20
CA LEU A 19 -11.19 -10.92 -0.05
C LEU A 19 -11.39 -9.41 -0.15
N GLN A 20 -10.39 -8.69 -0.63
CA GLN A 20 -10.46 -7.23 -0.78
C GLN A 20 -11.46 -6.80 -1.85
N ALA A 21 -11.64 -7.61 -2.89
CA ALA A 21 -12.58 -7.33 -3.97
C ALA A 21 -14.01 -7.18 -3.44
N GLU A 22 -14.36 -7.95 -2.44
CA GLU A 22 -15.71 -7.91 -1.84
C GLU A 22 -15.93 -6.69 -0.94
N ASP A 23 -14.86 -6.07 -0.47
CA ASP A 23 -14.94 -4.96 0.49
C ASP A 23 -14.70 -3.59 -0.16
N SER A 24 -13.51 -3.36 -0.68
CA SER A 24 -13.06 -2.00 -1.01
C SER A 24 -12.60 -1.81 -2.45
N PHE A 25 -12.34 -2.87 -3.18
CA PHE A 25 -11.71 -2.79 -4.50
C PHE A 25 -12.52 -3.54 -5.54
N PRO A 26 -13.66 -2.99 -5.99
CA PRO A 26 -14.53 -3.69 -6.94
C PRO A 26 -13.87 -4.00 -8.29
N ASP A 27 -12.84 -3.26 -8.70
CA ASP A 27 -12.08 -3.56 -9.90
C ASP A 27 -11.32 -4.89 -9.79
N LEU A 28 -11.04 -5.37 -8.58
CA LEU A 28 -10.43 -6.67 -8.36
C LEU A 28 -11.40 -7.84 -8.60
N LYS A 29 -12.67 -7.56 -8.83
CA LYS A 29 -13.64 -8.58 -9.26
C LYS A 29 -13.35 -9.06 -10.68
N ASN A 30 -12.58 -8.29 -11.45
CA ASN A 30 -12.04 -8.74 -12.73
C ASN A 30 -10.88 -9.71 -12.45
N GLU A 31 -11.10 -10.99 -12.75
CA GLU A 31 -10.12 -12.05 -12.44
C GLU A 31 -8.79 -11.88 -13.18
N GLU A 32 -8.81 -11.39 -14.40
CA GLU A 32 -7.58 -11.15 -15.15
C GLU A 32 -6.74 -10.05 -14.51
N ARG A 33 -7.41 -8.97 -14.09
CA ARG A 33 -6.73 -7.87 -13.41
C ARG A 33 -6.16 -8.30 -12.07
N LEU A 34 -6.94 -9.04 -11.27
CA LEU A 34 -6.48 -9.55 -9.99
C LEU A 34 -5.25 -10.45 -10.16
N LYS A 35 -5.32 -11.37 -11.12
CA LYS A 35 -4.21 -12.28 -11.42
C LYS A 35 -2.95 -11.51 -11.84
N MET A 36 -3.12 -10.52 -12.71
CA MET A 36 -2.01 -9.68 -13.17
C MET A 36 -1.34 -8.96 -12.01
N LEU A 37 -2.13 -8.37 -11.11
CA LEU A 37 -1.60 -7.65 -9.94
C LEU A 37 -0.92 -8.61 -8.97
N ALA A 38 -1.53 -9.77 -8.71
CA ALA A 38 -0.92 -10.77 -7.83
C ALA A 38 0.42 -11.26 -8.37
N GLU A 39 0.52 -11.49 -9.67
CA GLU A 39 1.79 -11.88 -10.30
C GLU A 39 2.83 -10.77 -10.21
N LYS A 40 2.42 -9.54 -10.53
CA LYS A 40 3.32 -8.38 -10.52
C LYS A 40 3.86 -8.12 -9.12
N TRP A 41 2.98 -8.08 -8.13
CA TRP A 41 3.39 -7.75 -6.77
C TRP A 41 4.14 -8.88 -6.09
N SER A 42 3.79 -10.14 -6.36
CA SER A 42 4.56 -11.26 -5.79
C SER A 42 6.01 -11.29 -6.27
N LYS A 43 6.26 -10.80 -7.49
CA LYS A 43 7.60 -10.78 -8.07
C LYS A 43 8.39 -9.53 -7.71
N ASN A 44 7.73 -8.37 -7.66
CA ASN A 44 8.42 -7.09 -7.66
C ASN A 44 8.24 -6.25 -6.41
N ALA A 45 7.23 -6.53 -5.59
CA ALA A 45 6.93 -5.73 -4.41
C ALA A 45 7.34 -6.42 -3.13
N GLU A 46 7.76 -5.63 -2.16
CA GLU A 46 7.81 -6.05 -0.76
C GLU A 46 6.50 -5.58 -0.11
N CYS A 47 6.16 -6.18 1.01
CA CYS A 47 4.94 -5.79 1.73
C CYS A 47 5.24 -5.58 3.21
N SER A 48 4.64 -4.53 3.77
CA SER A 48 4.42 -4.49 5.20
C SER A 48 3.09 -5.20 5.43
N THR A 49 3.10 -6.26 6.21
CA THR A 49 1.90 -7.06 6.48
C THR A 49 1.55 -7.01 7.94
N CYS A 50 0.26 -7.11 8.23
CA CYS A 50 -0.21 -7.37 9.58
C CYS A 50 -0.94 -8.71 9.56
N ARG A 51 -0.58 -9.60 10.49
CA ARG A 51 -1.20 -10.92 10.63
C ARG A 51 -1.82 -11.04 12.01
N ASP A 52 -2.96 -11.72 12.07
CA ASP A 52 -3.59 -12.04 13.35
C ASP A 52 -2.86 -13.19 14.05
N ASP A 53 -3.38 -13.62 15.20
CA ASP A 53 -2.73 -14.66 16.00
C ASP A 53 -2.74 -16.03 15.33
N ASP A 54 -3.63 -16.23 14.35
CA ASP A 54 -3.70 -17.46 13.56
C ASP A 54 -2.84 -17.39 12.28
N GLY A 55 -2.14 -16.28 12.08
CA GLY A 55 -1.27 -16.08 10.91
C GLY A 55 -1.98 -15.56 9.67
N ASN A 56 -3.25 -15.21 9.76
CA ASN A 56 -4.01 -14.70 8.62
C ASN A 56 -3.68 -13.24 8.33
N LEU A 57 -3.60 -12.89 7.05
CA LEU A 57 -3.40 -11.50 6.64
C LEU A 57 -4.64 -10.66 6.98
N ILE A 58 -4.44 -9.56 7.68
CA ILE A 58 -5.48 -8.59 8.02
C ILE A 58 -5.15 -7.18 7.54
N GLY A 59 -3.95 -6.95 7.05
CA GLY A 59 -3.55 -5.68 6.46
C GLY A 59 -2.31 -5.84 5.61
N MET A 60 -2.15 -4.95 4.62
CA MET A 60 -0.95 -4.91 3.79
C MET A 60 -0.69 -3.51 3.24
N ILE A 61 0.58 -3.19 3.12
CA ILE A 61 1.07 -2.08 2.29
C ILE A 61 2.08 -2.71 1.33
N ALA A 62 1.74 -2.75 0.04
CA ALA A 62 2.70 -3.16 -0.97
C ALA A 62 3.56 -1.97 -1.36
N PHE A 63 4.85 -2.15 -1.58
CA PHE A 63 5.72 -1.05 -1.97
C PHE A 63 6.86 -1.52 -2.86
N TYR A 64 7.31 -0.60 -3.71
CA TYR A 64 8.47 -0.78 -4.56
C TYR A 64 9.61 0.09 -4.01
N ALA A 65 10.71 -0.54 -3.64
CA ALA A 65 11.91 0.14 -3.14
C ALA A 65 13.16 -0.58 -3.65
N ASN A 66 13.08 -1.08 -4.89
CA ASN A 66 14.15 -1.88 -5.47
C ASN A 66 14.79 -1.25 -6.71
N GLU A 67 14.33 -0.06 -7.12
CA GLU A 67 14.94 0.64 -8.24
C GLU A 67 15.95 1.67 -7.75
N GLN A 68 17.21 1.48 -8.10
CA GLN A 68 18.29 2.36 -7.67
C GLN A 68 18.33 3.70 -8.42
N GLU A 69 17.58 3.81 -9.51
CA GLU A 69 17.54 5.04 -10.32
C GLU A 69 16.46 6.02 -9.85
N SER A 70 15.59 5.59 -8.94
CA SER A 70 14.51 6.42 -8.42
C SER A 70 14.86 6.95 -7.04
N ASP A 71 14.59 8.24 -6.81
CA ASP A 71 14.82 8.88 -5.51
C ASP A 71 13.71 8.59 -4.51
N PHE A 72 12.68 7.87 -4.93
CA PHE A 72 11.52 7.61 -4.09
C PHE A 72 11.07 6.16 -4.17
N ALA A 73 10.52 5.67 -3.08
CA ALA A 73 9.78 4.42 -3.04
C ALA A 73 8.32 4.68 -3.39
N TYR A 74 7.63 3.70 -3.93
CA TYR A 74 6.25 3.86 -4.37
C TYR A 74 5.34 2.82 -3.72
N ILE A 75 4.17 3.27 -3.26
CA ILE A 75 3.13 2.40 -2.69
C ILE A 75 2.00 2.24 -3.69
N PRO A 76 1.88 1.10 -4.39
CA PRO A 76 0.78 0.85 -5.31
C PRO A 76 -0.50 0.41 -4.62
N HIS A 77 -0.45 -0.08 -3.39
CA HIS A 77 -1.63 -0.68 -2.76
C HIS A 77 -1.55 -0.67 -1.24
N VAL A 78 -2.68 -0.32 -0.61
CA VAL A 78 -2.85 -0.33 0.85
C VAL A 78 -4.20 -0.95 1.16
N TYR A 79 -4.23 -1.87 2.10
CA TYR A 79 -5.49 -2.43 2.59
C TYR A 79 -5.40 -2.81 4.06
N VAL A 80 -6.47 -2.48 4.79
CA VAL A 80 -6.68 -2.95 6.17
C VAL A 80 -8.09 -3.53 6.23
N SER A 81 -8.21 -4.73 6.75
CA SER A 81 -9.52 -5.40 6.91
C SER A 81 -10.47 -4.53 7.74
N PRO A 82 -11.77 -4.49 7.39
CA PRO A 82 -12.70 -3.51 7.99
C PRO A 82 -12.74 -3.48 9.51
N VAL A 83 -12.71 -4.65 10.16
CA VAL A 83 -12.79 -4.73 11.63
C VAL A 83 -11.55 -4.20 12.32
N TYR A 84 -10.44 -4.02 11.60
CA TYR A 84 -9.17 -3.53 12.13
C TYR A 84 -8.91 -2.08 11.76
N ARG A 85 -9.82 -1.42 11.05
CA ARG A 85 -9.68 0.00 10.66
C ARG A 85 -9.87 0.91 11.88
N ARG A 86 -9.32 2.15 11.79
CA ARG A 86 -9.39 3.18 12.84
C ARG A 86 -8.69 2.78 14.13
N LYS A 87 -7.73 1.85 14.06
CA LYS A 87 -6.95 1.37 15.21
C LYS A 87 -5.47 1.62 15.00
N ARG A 88 -5.12 2.61 14.17
CA ARG A 88 -3.75 3.00 13.86
C ARG A 88 -2.92 1.91 13.17
N MET A 89 -3.56 0.92 12.61
CA MET A 89 -2.85 -0.17 11.94
C MET A 89 -2.08 0.32 10.72
N PHE A 90 -2.72 1.15 9.89
CA PHE A 90 -2.03 1.73 8.73
C PHE A 90 -0.82 2.53 9.17
N SER A 91 -0.96 3.39 10.19
CA SER A 91 0.15 4.20 10.69
C SER A 91 1.31 3.34 11.17
N ASN A 92 1.01 2.27 11.90
CA ASN A 92 2.04 1.37 12.41
C ASN A 92 2.75 0.62 11.29
N MET A 93 2.01 0.14 10.29
CA MET A 93 2.60 -0.51 9.13
C MET A 93 3.45 0.46 8.31
N LEU A 94 2.98 1.70 8.16
CA LEU A 94 3.70 2.72 7.40
C LEU A 94 5.02 3.09 8.07
N GLU A 95 5.06 3.19 9.40
CA GLU A 95 6.31 3.46 10.13
C GLU A 95 7.37 2.41 9.82
N ILE A 96 6.95 1.14 9.76
CA ILE A 96 7.86 0.04 9.44
C ILE A 96 8.36 0.13 8.00
N VAL A 97 7.47 0.47 7.06
CA VAL A 97 7.87 0.71 5.66
C VAL A 97 8.88 1.84 5.58
N ALA A 98 8.58 2.98 6.21
CA ALA A 98 9.45 4.16 6.16
C ALA A 98 10.84 3.86 6.71
N LYS A 99 10.93 3.17 7.83
CA LYS A 99 12.21 2.77 8.41
C LYS A 99 12.97 1.83 7.46
N HIS A 100 12.30 0.84 6.91
CA HIS A 100 12.90 -0.14 6.01
C HIS A 100 13.45 0.50 4.75
N ILE A 101 12.68 1.36 4.09
CA ILE A 101 13.13 1.99 2.84
C ILE A 101 14.18 3.08 3.09
N LYS A 102 14.13 3.74 4.24
CA LYS A 102 15.17 4.70 4.62
C LYS A 102 16.52 4.01 4.79
N GLU A 103 16.53 2.83 5.39
CA GLU A 103 17.73 2.01 5.53
C GLU A 103 18.30 1.58 4.17
N LYS A 104 17.45 1.51 3.14
CA LYS A 104 17.87 1.23 1.77
C LYS A 104 18.39 2.46 1.03
N GLY A 105 18.31 3.63 1.64
CA GLY A 105 18.81 4.88 1.05
C GLY A 105 17.76 5.76 0.40
N PHE A 106 16.48 5.44 0.52
CA PHE A 106 15.40 6.28 -0.01
C PHE A 106 15.02 7.36 1.00
N HIS A 107 14.60 8.52 0.49
CA HIS A 107 14.24 9.68 1.31
C HIS A 107 12.82 10.19 1.05
N GLU A 108 12.07 9.47 0.24
CA GLU A 108 10.72 9.89 -0.13
C GLU A 108 9.86 8.67 -0.45
N ILE A 109 8.58 8.74 -0.06
CA ILE A 109 7.55 7.75 -0.44
C ILE A 109 6.49 8.48 -1.24
N ARG A 110 6.06 7.90 -2.35
CA ARG A 110 4.97 8.43 -3.16
C ARG A 110 3.85 7.40 -3.27
N LEU A 111 2.64 7.91 -3.44
CA LEU A 111 1.45 7.10 -3.74
C LEU A 111 0.47 7.92 -4.56
N GLU A 112 -0.53 7.25 -5.09
CA GLU A 112 -1.62 7.87 -5.85
C GLU A 112 -2.93 7.59 -5.14
N VAL A 113 -3.81 8.60 -5.07
CA VAL A 113 -5.12 8.48 -4.42
C VAL A 113 -6.18 9.15 -5.27
N ASP A 114 -7.35 8.51 -5.40
CA ASP A 114 -8.48 9.09 -6.12
C ASP A 114 -8.94 10.39 -5.45
N LYS A 115 -9.21 11.42 -6.26
CA LYS A 115 -9.66 12.72 -5.76
C LYS A 115 -10.98 12.65 -4.99
N GLN A 116 -11.79 11.65 -5.25
CA GLN A 116 -13.05 11.46 -4.56
C GLN A 116 -12.91 10.66 -3.26
N ASN A 117 -11.79 9.99 -3.07
CA ASN A 117 -11.53 9.22 -1.85
C ASN A 117 -10.99 10.13 -0.74
N LYS A 118 -11.88 10.93 -0.17
CA LYS A 118 -11.51 11.92 0.86
C LYS A 118 -11.00 11.29 2.14
N ARG A 119 -11.53 10.11 2.50
CA ARG A 119 -11.08 9.41 3.70
C ARG A 119 -9.62 8.97 3.57
N ALA A 120 -9.25 8.40 2.43
CA ALA A 120 -7.86 8.00 2.19
C ALA A 120 -6.93 9.21 2.16
N GLN A 121 -7.31 10.28 1.48
CA GLN A 121 -6.52 11.51 1.46
C GLN A 121 -6.26 12.03 2.86
N GLN A 122 -7.29 12.06 3.70
CA GLN A 122 -7.16 12.53 5.08
C GLN A 122 -6.23 11.63 5.89
N SER A 123 -6.36 10.32 5.74
CA SER A 123 -5.49 9.35 6.40
C SER A 123 -4.04 9.54 5.99
N TYR A 124 -3.79 9.74 4.71
CA TYR A 124 -2.43 9.97 4.21
C TYR A 124 -1.88 11.29 4.73
N GLN A 125 -2.68 12.36 4.71
CA GLN A 125 -2.25 13.67 5.24
C GLN A 125 -1.91 13.59 6.73
N CYS A 126 -2.71 12.87 7.51
CA CYS A 126 -2.44 12.65 8.93
C CYS A 126 -1.15 11.88 9.17
N ASN A 127 -0.69 11.12 8.18
CA ASN A 127 0.54 10.34 8.25
C ASN A 127 1.72 11.01 7.52
N GLY A 128 1.60 12.30 7.21
CA GLY A 128 2.71 13.10 6.71
C GLY A 128 2.82 13.18 5.20
N PHE A 129 1.83 12.70 4.46
CA PHE A 129 1.80 12.87 3.00
C PHE A 129 1.17 14.21 2.64
N ASP A 130 1.76 14.86 1.63
CA ASP A 130 1.24 16.10 1.05
C ASP A 130 0.91 15.89 -0.42
N ILE A 131 -0.11 16.58 -0.91
CA ILE A 131 -0.44 16.56 -2.33
C ILE A 131 0.69 17.23 -3.10
N MET A 132 1.16 16.58 -4.16
CA MET A 132 2.27 17.09 -4.95
C MET A 132 1.82 18.25 -5.85
N SER A 133 2.62 19.31 -5.92
CA SER A 133 2.34 20.49 -6.72
C SER A 133 2.37 20.23 -8.23
N SER A 134 3.02 19.12 -8.66
CA SER A 134 3.12 18.72 -10.06
C SER A 134 1.89 17.97 -10.58
N ASN A 135 0.84 17.82 -9.76
CA ASN A 135 -0.36 17.11 -10.17
C ASN A 135 -1.10 17.82 -11.30
N ASN A 136 -1.62 17.03 -12.23
CA ASN A 136 -2.42 17.51 -13.34
C ASN A 136 -3.88 17.69 -12.87
N PRO A 137 -4.45 18.92 -12.95
CA PRO A 137 -5.83 19.15 -12.51
C PRO A 137 -6.88 18.37 -13.31
N GLY A 138 -6.55 17.88 -14.50
CA GLY A 138 -7.46 17.09 -15.32
C GLY A 138 -7.54 15.61 -14.93
N PHE A 139 -6.64 15.13 -14.08
CA PHE A 139 -6.64 13.73 -13.67
C PHE A 139 -7.65 13.49 -12.54
N HIS A 140 -8.13 12.24 -12.45
CA HIS A 140 -9.07 11.83 -11.42
C HIS A 140 -8.39 11.50 -10.08
N SER A 141 -7.08 11.53 -10.02
CA SER A 141 -6.30 11.20 -8.83
C SER A 141 -5.24 12.24 -8.52
N PHE A 142 -4.75 12.22 -7.29
CA PHE A 142 -3.59 12.98 -6.84
C PHE A 142 -2.41 12.06 -6.61
N TYR A 143 -1.21 12.53 -6.95
CA TYR A 143 0.02 12.00 -6.38
C TYR A 143 0.30 12.70 -5.06
N MET A 144 0.66 11.92 -4.05
CA MET A 144 1.04 12.42 -2.74
C MET A 144 2.44 11.95 -2.39
N SER A 145 3.16 12.73 -1.60
CA SER A 145 4.53 12.47 -1.23
C SER A 145 4.75 12.68 0.26
N LYS A 146 5.57 11.80 0.83
CA LYS A 146 6.04 11.90 2.22
C LYS A 146 7.56 11.88 2.21
N LYS A 147 8.19 12.88 2.84
CA LYS A 147 9.64 12.87 3.07
C LYS A 147 9.96 12.05 4.30
N ILE A 148 11.02 11.30 4.23
CA ILE A 148 11.43 10.42 5.32
C ILE A 148 12.90 10.58 5.70
#